data_bddc16896403e48e55d0a0956d7c6dc9
#
_entry.id   bddc16896403e48e55d0a0956d7c6dc9
#
_cell.length_a   1.000
_cell.length_b   1.000
_cell.length_c   1.000
_cell.angle_alpha   90.00
_cell.angle_beta   90.00
_cell.angle_gamma   90.00
#
_symmetry.space_group_name_H-M   'P 1'
#
loop_
_entity.id
_entity.type
_entity.pdbx_description
1 polymer ?
#
loop_
_entity_poly.entity_id
_entity_poly.type
_entity_poly.pdbx_seq_one_letter_code
_entity_poly.pdbx_strand_id
1 'polypeptide(L)'
;MEFIKTLWKNKKLVLKLGKSDFKNRFASTSLGSIWGFLQPFVFMITYVIVFESILKVGSSGDYPYAVWFIPAMAMWQTLNDMIMSGSNSIMQYSYLVKKVVFPVDIIPEISIVASSFVGLFLFIVAVGVAMIFGKMPNVLTLVYIIFAMYCFVIAFTRFTSAVTTIVPDFANLLGIAMQLFFWFTPIIWNLSMLNEHHTLLKIIQCLPFTYLVTGMRQVFIDENMIITAEHGLYTVVFWGITIILFIWGNYVFKKNKKDFADVL
;
A
#
# COMPACT_ATOMS: atom_id res chain seq x y z
N MET A 1 -21.82 7.69 -0.19
CA MET A 1 -22.42 6.94 -1.34
C MET A 1 -22.14 7.56 -2.71
N GLU A 2 -22.10 8.90 -2.86
CA GLU A 2 -21.78 9.56 -4.17
C GLU A 2 -20.42 9.17 -4.74
N PHE A 3 -19.38 9.12 -3.92
CA PHE A 3 -18.03 8.75 -4.38
C PHE A 3 -17.99 7.38 -5.07
N ILE A 4 -18.55 6.35 -4.42
CA ILE A 4 -18.57 4.99 -4.98
C ILE A 4 -19.34 4.95 -6.30
N LYS A 5 -20.46 5.70 -6.41
CA LYS A 5 -21.22 5.83 -7.66
C LYS A 5 -20.39 6.53 -8.75
N THR A 6 -19.69 7.62 -8.39
CA THR A 6 -18.82 8.35 -9.33
C THR A 6 -17.66 7.48 -9.81
N LEU A 7 -17.01 6.74 -8.91
CA LEU A 7 -15.94 5.80 -9.24
C LEU A 7 -16.44 4.70 -10.18
N TRP A 8 -17.57 4.08 -9.86
CA TRP A 8 -18.15 3.01 -10.69
C TRP A 8 -18.54 3.51 -12.08
N LYS A 9 -19.16 4.69 -12.18
CA LYS A 9 -19.53 5.34 -13.45
C LYS A 9 -18.29 5.61 -14.30
N ASN A 10 -17.17 6.00 -13.69
CA ASN A 10 -15.94 6.41 -14.38
C ASN A 10 -14.85 5.33 -14.40
N LYS A 11 -15.15 4.07 -14.03
CA LYS A 11 -14.15 3.00 -13.91
C LYS A 11 -13.27 2.80 -15.15
N LYS A 12 -13.85 2.91 -16.36
CA LYS A 12 -13.09 2.81 -17.62
C LYS A 12 -12.14 3.99 -17.80
N LEU A 13 -12.55 5.19 -17.38
CA LEU A 13 -11.72 6.40 -17.43
C LEU A 13 -10.56 6.29 -16.45
N VAL A 14 -10.81 5.85 -15.22
CA VAL A 14 -9.77 5.63 -14.19
C VAL A 14 -8.73 4.62 -14.68
N LEU A 15 -9.15 3.49 -15.23
CA LEU A 15 -8.23 2.48 -15.79
C LEU A 15 -7.41 3.02 -16.96
N LYS A 16 -8.04 3.75 -17.89
CA LYS A 16 -7.35 4.34 -19.05
C LYS A 16 -6.32 5.38 -18.61
N LEU A 17 -6.72 6.29 -17.71
CA LEU A 17 -5.82 7.32 -17.20
C LEU A 17 -4.73 6.74 -16.31
N GLY A 18 -5.02 5.74 -15.46
CA GLY A 18 -4.02 5.06 -14.64
C GLY A 18 -2.95 4.35 -15.48
N LYS A 19 -3.37 3.69 -16.58
CA LYS A 19 -2.41 3.11 -17.54
C LYS A 19 -1.55 4.18 -18.22
N SER A 20 -2.13 5.32 -18.56
CA SER A 20 -1.40 6.45 -19.13
C SER A 20 -0.44 7.07 -18.11
N ASP A 21 -0.89 7.24 -16.86
CA ASP A 21 -0.07 7.74 -15.77
C ASP A 21 1.16 6.87 -15.53
N PHE A 22 0.98 5.56 -15.41
CA PHE A 22 2.09 4.63 -15.28
C PHE A 22 3.14 4.78 -16.38
N LYS A 23 2.69 4.89 -17.64
CA LYS A 23 3.61 5.12 -18.77
C LYS A 23 4.32 6.47 -18.68
N ASN A 24 3.59 7.51 -18.31
CA ASN A 24 4.12 8.87 -18.27
C ASN A 24 5.13 9.09 -17.14
N ARG A 25 5.02 8.36 -16.02
CA ARG A 25 6.00 8.43 -14.91
C ARG A 25 7.44 8.13 -15.38
N PHE A 26 7.59 7.33 -16.43
CA PHE A 26 8.89 6.87 -16.93
C PHE A 26 9.16 7.30 -18.38
N ALA A 27 8.35 8.18 -18.97
CA ALA A 27 8.41 8.56 -20.37
C ALA A 27 9.73 9.25 -20.77
N SER A 28 10.38 9.92 -19.82
CA SER A 28 11.66 10.62 -20.04
C SER A 28 12.91 9.75 -19.89
N THR A 29 12.74 8.46 -19.55
CA THR A 29 13.87 7.56 -19.28
C THR A 29 14.10 6.61 -20.45
N SER A 30 15.37 6.22 -20.69
CA SER A 30 15.75 5.35 -21.80
C SER A 30 15.16 3.94 -21.73
N LEU A 31 14.99 3.39 -20.53
CA LEU A 31 14.36 2.08 -20.30
C LEU A 31 12.83 2.16 -20.10
N GLY A 32 12.28 3.38 -20.10
CA GLY A 32 10.84 3.58 -19.94
C GLY A 32 10.26 2.94 -18.67
N SER A 33 9.09 2.34 -18.80
CA SER A 33 8.35 1.74 -17.68
C SER A 33 9.05 0.57 -16.98
N ILE A 34 10.14 0.03 -17.55
CA ILE A 34 10.93 -1.06 -16.92
C ILE A 34 11.52 -0.59 -15.58
N TRP A 35 11.90 0.67 -15.46
CA TRP A 35 12.40 1.23 -14.20
C TRP A 35 11.41 1.09 -13.04
N GLY A 36 10.11 1.21 -13.31
CA GLY A 36 9.08 1.03 -12.29
C GLY A 36 9.08 -0.35 -11.64
N PHE A 37 9.49 -1.38 -12.37
CA PHE A 37 9.59 -2.75 -11.88
C PHE A 37 10.98 -3.08 -11.35
N LEU A 38 12.01 -2.62 -12.03
CA LEU A 38 13.40 -2.95 -11.72
C LEU A 38 13.83 -2.39 -10.35
N GLN A 39 13.50 -1.14 -10.07
CA GLN A 39 13.91 -0.47 -8.84
C GLN A 39 13.41 -1.20 -7.58
N PRO A 40 12.10 -1.45 -7.38
CA PRO A 40 11.61 -2.16 -6.20
C PRO A 40 12.10 -3.61 -6.14
N PHE A 41 12.28 -4.26 -7.28
CA PHE A 41 12.80 -5.62 -7.36
C PHE A 41 14.25 -5.71 -6.89
N VAL A 42 15.12 -4.81 -7.37
CA VAL A 42 16.53 -4.74 -6.94
C VAL A 42 16.63 -4.47 -5.44
N PHE A 43 15.81 -3.56 -4.91
CA PHE A 43 15.76 -3.34 -3.46
C PHE A 43 15.42 -4.61 -2.69
N MET A 44 14.39 -5.36 -3.10
CA MET A 44 14.02 -6.60 -2.42
C MET A 44 15.15 -7.63 -2.43
N ILE A 45 15.80 -7.83 -3.58
CA ILE A 45 16.94 -8.76 -3.70
C ILE A 45 18.11 -8.30 -2.82
N THR A 46 18.42 -7.01 -2.81
CA THR A 46 19.50 -6.45 -1.99
C THR A 46 19.25 -6.76 -0.51
N TYR A 47 18.04 -6.55 -0.01
CA TYR A 47 17.70 -6.89 1.37
C TYR A 47 17.84 -8.38 1.65
N VAL A 48 17.37 -9.26 0.75
CA VAL A 48 17.52 -10.70 0.91
C VAL A 48 19.00 -11.08 0.99
N ILE A 49 19.84 -10.60 0.07
CA ILE A 49 21.28 -10.88 0.08
C ILE A 49 21.94 -10.40 1.39
N VAL A 50 21.63 -9.18 1.83
CA VAL A 50 22.22 -8.62 3.05
C VAL A 50 21.80 -9.42 4.28
N PHE A 51 20.51 -9.66 4.47
CA PHE A 51 20.02 -10.30 5.69
C PHE A 51 20.27 -11.80 5.70
N GLU A 52 20.11 -12.49 4.59
CA GLU A 52 20.29 -13.95 4.53
C GLU A 52 21.78 -14.34 4.40
N SER A 53 22.55 -13.69 3.49
CA SER A 53 23.91 -14.10 3.17
C SER A 53 24.96 -13.41 4.04
N ILE A 54 24.82 -12.12 4.36
CA ILE A 54 25.81 -11.35 5.10
C ILE A 54 25.56 -11.39 6.60
N LEU A 55 24.36 -11.01 7.04
CA LEU A 55 23.99 -10.96 8.45
C LEU A 55 23.59 -12.33 9.01
N LYS A 56 23.35 -13.31 8.12
CA LYS A 56 22.94 -14.68 8.48
C LYS A 56 21.76 -14.70 9.47
N VAL A 57 20.84 -13.77 9.28
CA VAL A 57 19.58 -13.77 10.02
C VAL A 57 18.84 -15.00 9.58
N GLY A 58 18.83 -16.02 10.48
CA GLY A 58 18.23 -17.30 10.20
C GLY A 58 16.75 -17.17 9.85
N SER A 59 16.26 -18.12 9.06
CA SER A 59 14.83 -18.27 8.80
C SER A 59 14.06 -18.44 10.13
N SER A 60 12.92 -17.76 10.24
CA SER A 60 12.00 -17.97 11.38
C SER A 60 11.20 -19.27 11.17
N GLY A 61 11.85 -20.42 10.91
CA GLY A 61 11.19 -21.70 10.66
C GLY A 61 11.90 -22.55 9.58
N ASP A 62 11.17 -23.50 8.99
CA ASP A 62 11.66 -24.44 7.97
C ASP A 62 11.74 -23.88 6.55
N TYR A 63 11.91 -22.55 6.40
CA TYR A 63 11.95 -21.89 5.09
C TYR A 63 13.00 -20.77 5.06
N PRO A 64 13.57 -20.45 3.86
CA PRO A 64 14.54 -19.36 3.69
C PRO A 64 13.96 -18.00 4.08
N TYR A 65 14.82 -17.09 4.53
CA TYR A 65 14.45 -15.70 4.84
C TYR A 65 13.70 -15.01 3.70
N ALA A 66 14.05 -15.31 2.45
CA ALA A 66 13.40 -14.78 1.26
C ALA A 66 11.88 -15.03 1.24
N VAL A 67 11.43 -16.24 1.62
CA VAL A 67 9.99 -16.60 1.67
C VAL A 67 9.24 -15.80 2.73
N TRP A 68 9.90 -15.48 3.82
CA TRP A 68 9.35 -14.70 4.91
C TRP A 68 9.33 -13.21 4.62
N PHE A 69 10.39 -12.69 3.99
CA PHE A 69 10.61 -11.25 3.79
C PHE A 69 9.91 -10.70 2.53
N ILE A 70 10.03 -11.39 1.38
CA ILE A 70 9.57 -10.87 0.08
C ILE A 70 8.07 -10.55 0.07
N PRO A 71 7.15 -11.38 0.59
CA PRO A 71 5.72 -11.02 0.64
C PRO A 71 5.46 -9.76 1.47
N ALA A 72 6.10 -9.64 2.61
CA ALA A 72 5.98 -8.48 3.50
C ALA A 72 6.47 -7.19 2.81
N MET A 73 7.64 -7.27 2.17
CA MET A 73 8.24 -6.14 1.47
C MET A 73 7.46 -5.76 0.20
N ALA A 74 6.93 -6.74 -0.54
CA ALA A 74 6.06 -6.49 -1.70
C ALA A 74 4.79 -5.73 -1.30
N MET A 75 4.15 -6.12 -0.18
CA MET A 75 3.00 -5.42 0.37
C MET A 75 3.38 -3.99 0.78
N TRP A 76 4.47 -3.82 1.52
CA TRP A 76 4.92 -2.50 1.97
C TRP A 76 5.23 -1.56 0.82
N GLN A 77 6.02 -1.99 -0.17
CA GLN A 77 6.38 -1.14 -1.31
C GLN A 77 5.14 -0.72 -2.10
N THR A 78 4.20 -1.66 -2.29
CA THR A 78 2.93 -1.37 -2.97
C THR A 78 2.11 -0.34 -2.19
N LEU A 79 1.96 -0.51 -0.87
CA LEU A 79 1.27 0.44 0.00
C LEU A 79 1.90 1.83 -0.05
N ASN A 80 3.23 1.88 0.11
CA ASN A 80 3.97 3.14 0.13
C ASN A 80 3.81 3.90 -1.20
N ASP A 81 3.99 3.22 -2.35
CA ASP A 81 3.84 3.85 -3.66
C ASP A 81 2.40 4.33 -3.91
N MET A 82 1.39 3.51 -3.59
CA MET A 82 -0.02 3.91 -3.73
C MET A 82 -0.38 5.10 -2.85
N ILE A 83 0.06 5.12 -1.59
CA ILE A 83 -0.23 6.21 -0.66
C ILE A 83 0.46 7.50 -1.09
N MET A 84 1.76 7.45 -1.39
CA MET A 84 2.52 8.64 -1.76
C MET A 84 2.05 9.23 -3.08
N SER A 85 1.83 8.41 -4.11
CA SER A 85 1.32 8.89 -5.40
C SER A 85 -0.12 9.35 -5.32
N GLY A 86 -0.99 8.61 -4.62
CA GLY A 86 -2.39 9.00 -4.44
C GLY A 86 -2.53 10.31 -3.66
N SER A 87 -1.70 10.54 -2.65
CA SER A 87 -1.71 11.77 -1.85
C SER A 87 -1.27 12.99 -2.65
N ASN A 88 -0.30 12.85 -3.55
CA ASN A 88 0.21 13.94 -4.40
C ASN A 88 -0.59 14.13 -5.70
N SER A 89 -1.55 13.26 -5.99
CA SER A 89 -2.21 13.15 -7.28
C SER A 89 -2.95 14.43 -7.70
N ILE A 90 -3.66 15.10 -6.79
CA ILE A 90 -4.44 16.29 -7.10
C ILE A 90 -3.52 17.44 -7.55
N MET A 91 -2.37 17.61 -6.89
CA MET A 91 -1.36 18.60 -7.29
C MET A 91 -0.75 18.24 -8.65
N GLN A 92 -0.43 16.97 -8.87
CA GLN A 92 0.14 16.46 -10.11
C GLN A 92 -0.81 16.63 -11.30
N TYR A 93 -2.11 16.49 -11.06
CA TYR A 93 -3.17 16.65 -12.08
C TYR A 93 -3.90 18.00 -11.99
N SER A 94 -3.23 19.06 -11.51
CA SER A 94 -3.79 20.42 -11.37
C SER A 94 -4.50 20.91 -12.64
N TYR A 95 -3.96 20.60 -13.82
CA TYR A 95 -4.56 20.93 -15.11
C TYR A 95 -5.93 20.29 -15.35
N LEU A 96 -6.21 19.11 -14.74
CA LEU A 96 -7.54 18.48 -14.80
C LEU A 96 -8.51 19.10 -13.80
N VAL A 97 -8.00 19.52 -12.64
CA VAL A 97 -8.82 20.17 -11.59
C VAL A 97 -9.39 21.49 -12.10
N LYS A 98 -8.62 22.24 -12.89
CA LYS A 98 -9.04 23.51 -13.50
C LYS A 98 -10.03 23.36 -14.65
N LYS A 99 -10.29 22.14 -15.13
CA LYS A 99 -11.30 21.88 -16.17
C LYS A 99 -12.69 21.66 -15.56
N VAL A 100 -13.66 22.47 -15.96
CA VAL A 100 -15.02 22.51 -15.39
C VAL A 100 -15.76 21.16 -15.40
N VAL A 101 -15.42 20.24 -16.31
CA VAL A 101 -16.20 19.00 -16.54
C VAL A 101 -15.52 17.75 -15.98
N PHE A 102 -14.31 17.86 -15.36
CA PHE A 102 -13.61 16.68 -14.88
C PHE A 102 -14.04 16.28 -13.44
N PRO A 103 -14.36 15.00 -13.20
CA PRO A 103 -14.71 14.52 -11.85
C PRO A 103 -13.47 14.42 -10.96
N VAL A 104 -13.13 15.48 -10.24
CA VAL A 104 -11.94 15.57 -9.37
C VAL A 104 -11.90 14.43 -8.33
N ASP A 105 -13.07 13.91 -7.95
CA ASP A 105 -13.20 12.82 -6.98
C ASP A 105 -12.45 11.53 -7.35
N ILE A 106 -12.11 11.33 -8.63
CA ILE A 106 -11.43 10.09 -9.09
C ILE A 106 -9.92 10.26 -9.31
N ILE A 107 -9.37 11.45 -9.06
CA ILE A 107 -7.94 11.73 -9.32
C ILE A 107 -7.03 10.85 -8.46
N PRO A 108 -7.23 10.70 -7.14
CA PRO A 108 -6.37 9.84 -6.33
C PRO A 108 -6.38 8.38 -6.82
N GLU A 109 -7.54 7.89 -7.27
CA GLU A 109 -7.72 6.52 -7.75
C GLU A 109 -6.97 6.26 -9.07
N ILE A 110 -6.76 7.29 -9.90
CA ILE A 110 -5.94 7.19 -11.12
C ILE A 110 -4.50 6.82 -10.75
N SER A 111 -3.92 7.51 -9.76
CA SER A 111 -2.55 7.24 -9.30
C SER A 111 -2.43 5.91 -8.56
N ILE A 112 -3.45 5.52 -7.78
CA ILE A 112 -3.52 4.19 -7.15
C ILE A 112 -3.50 3.09 -8.22
N VAL A 113 -4.29 3.22 -9.29
CA VAL A 113 -4.30 2.26 -10.41
C VAL A 113 -2.95 2.21 -11.12
N ALA A 114 -2.28 3.35 -11.32
CA ALA A 114 -0.94 3.38 -11.90
C ALA A 114 0.06 2.59 -11.04
N SER A 115 0.06 2.78 -9.73
CA SER A 115 0.90 2.07 -8.78
C SER A 115 0.55 0.57 -8.66
N SER A 116 -0.71 0.21 -8.95
CA SER A 116 -1.16 -1.19 -8.95
C SER A 116 -0.44 -2.08 -9.97
N PHE A 117 0.07 -1.53 -11.08
CA PHE A 117 0.84 -2.31 -12.05
C PHE A 117 2.16 -2.81 -11.46
N VAL A 118 2.85 -1.94 -10.70
CA VAL A 118 4.07 -2.33 -9.98
C VAL A 118 3.74 -3.30 -8.85
N GLY A 119 2.71 -3.00 -8.06
CA GLY A 119 2.26 -3.87 -6.97
C GLY A 119 1.90 -5.28 -7.44
N LEU A 120 1.17 -5.40 -8.55
CA LEU A 120 0.84 -6.70 -9.14
C LEU A 120 2.10 -7.50 -9.51
N PHE A 121 3.09 -6.85 -10.12
CA PHE A 121 4.38 -7.47 -10.42
C PHE A 121 5.06 -7.98 -9.15
N LEU A 122 5.12 -7.16 -8.09
CA LEU A 122 5.75 -7.55 -6.84
C LEU A 122 5.03 -8.73 -6.16
N PHE A 123 3.70 -8.79 -6.23
CA PHE A 123 2.92 -9.92 -5.73
C PHE A 123 3.16 -11.19 -6.54
N ILE A 124 3.30 -11.08 -7.87
CA ILE A 124 3.67 -12.21 -8.73
C ILE A 124 5.07 -12.72 -8.34
N VAL A 125 6.03 -11.83 -8.09
CA VAL A 125 7.36 -12.21 -7.60
C VAL A 125 7.27 -12.93 -6.25
N ALA A 126 6.48 -12.41 -5.32
CA ALA A 126 6.29 -13.05 -4.00
C ALA A 126 5.70 -14.45 -4.13
N VAL A 127 4.68 -14.62 -4.97
CA VAL A 127 4.08 -15.94 -5.26
C VAL A 127 5.12 -16.87 -5.91
N GLY A 128 5.86 -16.38 -6.92
CA GLY A 128 6.87 -17.18 -7.61
C GLY A 128 7.97 -17.67 -6.69
N VAL A 129 8.50 -16.80 -5.82
CA VAL A 129 9.52 -17.19 -4.83
C VAL A 129 8.96 -18.21 -3.85
N ALA A 130 7.78 -17.99 -3.29
CA ALA A 130 7.17 -18.95 -2.37
C ALA A 130 6.98 -20.34 -3.01
N MET A 131 6.51 -20.38 -4.25
CA MET A 131 6.32 -21.64 -5.00
C MET A 131 7.63 -22.38 -5.27
N ILE A 132 8.73 -21.67 -5.57
CA ILE A 132 10.07 -22.28 -5.73
C ILE A 132 10.49 -23.06 -4.47
N PHE A 133 10.12 -22.54 -3.29
CA PHE A 133 10.41 -23.18 -1.99
C PHE A 133 9.26 -24.10 -1.50
N GLY A 134 8.36 -24.50 -2.39
CA GLY A 134 7.28 -25.46 -2.09
C GLY A 134 6.14 -24.91 -1.24
N LYS A 135 6.05 -23.59 -1.06
CA LYS A 135 4.95 -22.95 -0.32
C LYS A 135 3.88 -22.48 -1.28
N MET A 136 2.68 -23.06 -1.18
CA MET A 136 1.54 -22.65 -2.00
C MET A 136 0.76 -21.53 -1.32
N PRO A 137 0.39 -20.46 -2.06
CA PRO A 137 -0.41 -19.39 -1.49
C PRO A 137 -1.84 -19.85 -1.19
N ASN A 138 -2.36 -19.49 -0.03
CA ASN A 138 -3.79 -19.56 0.22
C ASN A 138 -4.49 -18.47 -0.61
N VAL A 139 -5.12 -18.85 -1.71
CA VAL A 139 -5.73 -17.92 -2.67
C VAL A 139 -6.83 -17.08 -2.05
N LEU A 140 -7.64 -17.64 -1.15
CA LEU A 140 -8.72 -16.91 -0.49
C LEU A 140 -8.17 -15.80 0.40
N THR A 141 -7.14 -16.11 1.19
CA THR A 141 -6.44 -15.15 2.05
C THR A 141 -5.73 -14.09 1.22
N LEU A 142 -5.10 -14.47 0.10
CA LEU A 142 -4.45 -13.53 -0.83
C LEU A 142 -5.45 -12.51 -1.39
N VAL A 143 -6.59 -12.98 -1.90
CA VAL A 143 -7.65 -12.10 -2.43
C VAL A 143 -8.19 -11.17 -1.34
N TYR A 144 -8.43 -11.71 -0.14
CA TYR A 144 -8.90 -10.92 0.99
C TYR A 144 -7.92 -9.81 1.37
N ILE A 145 -6.62 -10.13 1.52
CA ILE A 145 -5.64 -9.15 1.98
C ILE A 145 -5.37 -8.06 0.92
N ILE A 146 -5.40 -8.42 -0.37
CA ILE A 146 -5.34 -7.44 -1.46
C ILE A 146 -6.59 -6.54 -1.44
N PHE A 147 -7.78 -7.09 -1.25
CA PHE A 147 -9.00 -6.30 -1.10
C PHE A 147 -8.93 -5.34 0.09
N ALA A 148 -8.49 -5.82 1.26
CA ALA A 148 -8.31 -5.01 2.46
C ALA A 148 -7.30 -3.87 2.23
N MET A 149 -6.19 -4.16 1.52
CA MET A 149 -5.20 -3.17 1.11
C MET A 149 -5.84 -2.03 0.30
N TYR A 150 -6.61 -2.36 -0.76
CA TYR A 150 -7.25 -1.32 -1.57
C TYR A 150 -8.25 -0.50 -0.78
N CYS A 151 -9.06 -1.11 0.08
CA CYS A 151 -9.99 -0.39 0.94
C CYS A 151 -9.26 0.60 1.86
N PHE A 152 -8.17 0.16 2.49
CA PHE A 152 -7.37 1.02 3.36
C PHE A 152 -6.69 2.15 2.59
N VAL A 153 -6.03 1.86 1.46
CA VAL A 153 -5.34 2.86 0.63
C VAL A 153 -6.32 3.92 0.13
N ILE A 154 -7.48 3.53 -0.39
CA ILE A 154 -8.51 4.48 -0.84
C ILE A 154 -8.98 5.36 0.32
N ALA A 155 -9.25 4.77 1.49
CA ALA A 155 -9.67 5.52 2.66
C ALA A 155 -8.61 6.55 3.11
N PHE A 156 -7.34 6.11 3.16
CA PHE A 156 -6.22 6.92 3.60
C PHE A 156 -5.88 8.04 2.60
N THR A 157 -5.82 7.72 1.30
CA THR A 157 -5.47 8.69 0.26
C THR A 157 -6.54 9.75 0.05
N ARG A 158 -7.80 9.48 0.31
CA ARG A 158 -8.85 10.51 0.28
C ARG A 158 -8.62 11.60 1.32
N PHE A 159 -8.16 11.24 2.49
CA PHE A 159 -7.79 12.22 3.51
C PHE A 159 -6.51 12.95 3.11
N THR A 160 -5.44 12.19 2.84
CA THR A 160 -4.11 12.76 2.61
C THR A 160 -4.04 13.60 1.34
N SER A 161 -4.71 13.21 0.24
CA SER A 161 -4.72 14.00 -1.00
C SER A 161 -5.40 15.36 -0.81
N ALA A 162 -6.50 15.41 -0.05
CA ALA A 162 -7.18 16.67 0.23
C ALA A 162 -6.31 17.61 1.10
N VAL A 163 -5.63 17.06 2.12
CA VAL A 163 -4.75 17.84 2.98
C VAL A 163 -3.51 18.31 2.23
N THR A 164 -2.86 17.44 1.45
CA THR A 164 -1.66 17.77 0.66
C THR A 164 -1.94 18.88 -0.35
N THR A 165 -3.14 18.91 -0.94
CA THR A 165 -3.51 19.94 -1.92
C THR A 165 -3.60 21.33 -1.28
N ILE A 166 -4.09 21.42 -0.03
CA ILE A 166 -4.23 22.70 0.68
C ILE A 166 -2.93 23.11 1.35
N VAL A 167 -2.20 22.13 1.89
CA VAL A 167 -0.94 22.31 2.62
C VAL A 167 0.12 21.43 1.96
N PRO A 168 0.85 21.94 0.94
CA PRO A 168 1.82 21.14 0.18
C PRO A 168 2.91 20.51 1.04
N ASP A 169 3.33 21.16 2.13
CA ASP A 169 4.31 20.64 3.08
C ASP A 169 3.88 19.34 3.77
N PHE A 170 2.57 19.06 3.79
CA PHE A 170 2.05 17.80 4.31
C PHE A 170 2.57 16.58 3.53
N ALA A 171 2.91 16.73 2.24
CA ALA A 171 3.53 15.66 1.44
C ALA A 171 4.88 15.22 2.03
N ASN A 172 5.70 16.19 2.47
CA ASN A 172 6.99 15.91 3.12
C ASN A 172 6.80 15.24 4.48
N LEU A 173 5.85 15.74 5.26
CA LEU A 173 5.50 15.14 6.56
C LEU A 173 4.99 13.70 6.39
N LEU A 174 4.17 13.45 5.38
CA LEU A 174 3.69 12.11 5.04
C LEU A 174 4.84 11.18 4.67
N GLY A 175 5.81 11.67 3.88
CA GLY A 175 7.02 10.90 3.54
C GLY A 175 7.81 10.47 4.76
N ILE A 176 8.03 11.39 5.71
CA ILE A 176 8.69 11.09 6.99
C ILE A 176 7.87 10.06 7.79
N ALA A 177 6.55 10.26 7.87
CA ALA A 177 5.67 9.32 8.58
C ALA A 177 5.71 7.92 7.97
N MET A 178 5.68 7.80 6.63
CA MET A 178 5.79 6.50 5.95
C MET A 178 7.13 5.83 6.22
N GLN A 179 8.24 6.60 6.30
CA GLN A 179 9.54 6.06 6.65
C GLN A 179 9.57 5.55 8.11
N LEU A 180 8.94 6.26 9.06
CA LEU A 180 8.80 5.79 10.43
C LEU A 180 7.94 4.53 10.50
N PHE A 181 6.80 4.48 9.79
CA PHE A 181 5.95 3.29 9.74
C PHE A 181 6.67 2.07 9.15
N PHE A 182 7.61 2.25 8.21
CA PHE A 182 8.46 1.17 7.72
C PHE A 182 9.22 0.47 8.85
N TRP A 183 9.82 1.24 9.76
CA TRP A 183 10.58 0.69 10.88
C TRP A 183 9.71 0.11 12.00
N PHE A 184 8.54 0.70 12.26
CA PHE A 184 7.60 0.18 13.25
C PHE A 184 6.83 -1.04 12.75
N THR A 185 6.64 -1.18 11.45
CA THR A 185 5.98 -2.36 10.88
C THR A 185 6.97 -3.53 10.83
N PRO A 186 6.60 -4.74 11.24
CA PRO A 186 7.50 -5.91 11.26
C PRO A 186 7.76 -6.45 9.84
N ILE A 187 8.47 -5.65 9.01
CA ILE A 187 8.83 -6.02 7.64
C ILE A 187 10.12 -6.82 7.64
N ILE A 188 11.15 -6.30 8.35
CA ILE A 188 12.51 -6.84 8.40
C ILE A 188 12.70 -7.70 9.65
N TRP A 189 11.96 -7.43 10.71
CA TRP A 189 12.07 -8.05 12.03
C TRP A 189 10.78 -8.80 12.41
N ASN A 190 10.87 -9.74 13.36
CA ASN A 190 9.76 -10.59 13.77
C ASN A 190 9.09 -10.03 15.04
N LEU A 191 7.75 -10.09 15.09
CA LEU A 191 6.97 -9.68 16.28
C LEU A 191 7.36 -10.43 17.55
N SER A 192 7.88 -11.66 17.44
CA SER A 192 8.38 -12.42 18.58
C SER A 192 9.51 -11.75 19.36
N MET A 193 10.24 -10.82 18.74
CA MET A 193 11.28 -10.02 19.42
C MET A 193 10.70 -9.06 20.48
N LEU A 194 9.39 -8.80 20.44
CA LEU A 194 8.69 -7.93 21.37
C LEU A 194 7.90 -8.68 22.46
N ASN A 195 8.08 -9.99 22.60
CA ASN A 195 7.33 -10.78 23.58
C ASN A 195 7.50 -10.29 25.03
N GLU A 196 8.63 -9.71 25.38
CA GLU A 196 8.87 -9.11 26.70
C GLU A 196 8.19 -7.73 26.86
N HIS A 197 7.80 -7.08 25.75
CA HIS A 197 7.20 -5.74 25.74
C HIS A 197 5.73 -5.80 25.31
N HIS A 198 4.88 -6.44 26.12
CA HIS A 198 3.47 -6.69 25.78
C HIS A 198 2.67 -5.47 25.33
N THR A 199 2.92 -4.29 25.92
CA THR A 199 2.20 -3.05 25.55
C THR A 199 2.61 -2.59 24.15
N LEU A 200 3.90 -2.57 23.85
CA LEU A 200 4.43 -2.18 22.56
C LEU A 200 4.00 -3.15 21.46
N LEU A 201 4.02 -4.45 21.75
CA LEU A 201 3.54 -5.49 20.86
C LEU A 201 2.08 -5.24 20.45
N LYS A 202 1.19 -5.00 21.40
CA LYS A 202 -0.24 -4.71 21.13
C LYS A 202 -0.41 -3.44 20.29
N ILE A 203 0.32 -2.37 20.58
CA ILE A 203 0.27 -1.12 19.81
C ILE A 203 0.66 -1.38 18.35
N ILE A 204 1.77 -2.08 18.11
CA ILE A 204 2.27 -2.38 16.78
C ILE A 204 1.30 -3.30 16.02
N GLN A 205 0.72 -4.31 16.68
CA GLN A 205 -0.27 -5.20 16.07
C GLN A 205 -1.58 -4.49 15.68
N CYS A 206 -1.94 -3.41 16.38
CA CYS A 206 -3.11 -2.59 16.04
C CYS A 206 -2.87 -1.63 14.86
N LEU A 207 -1.63 -1.45 14.38
CA LEU A 207 -1.36 -0.62 13.22
C LEU A 207 -1.91 -1.27 11.94
N PRO A 208 -2.65 -0.53 11.09
CA PRO A 208 -3.18 -1.07 9.84
C PRO A 208 -2.10 -1.59 8.89
N PHE A 209 -0.93 -0.94 8.89
CA PHE A 209 0.22 -1.37 8.10
C PHE A 209 0.73 -2.75 8.53
N THR A 210 0.82 -2.98 9.85
CA THR A 210 1.22 -4.28 10.42
C THR A 210 0.22 -5.37 10.00
N TYR A 211 -1.07 -5.09 10.08
CA TYR A 211 -2.11 -6.03 9.67
C TYR A 211 -1.96 -6.47 8.22
N LEU A 212 -1.75 -5.52 7.29
CA LEU A 212 -1.60 -5.81 5.86
C LEU A 212 -0.29 -6.54 5.55
N VAL A 213 0.82 -6.11 6.14
CA VAL A 213 2.15 -6.70 5.90
C VAL A 213 2.25 -8.12 6.47
N THR A 214 1.81 -8.32 7.72
CA THR A 214 1.79 -9.66 8.32
C THR A 214 0.77 -10.57 7.65
N GLY A 215 -0.40 -10.04 7.29
CA GLY A 215 -1.42 -10.78 6.55
C GLY A 215 -0.92 -11.28 5.19
N MET A 216 -0.15 -10.46 4.46
CA MET A 216 0.45 -10.91 3.19
C MET A 216 1.51 -12.00 3.39
N ARG A 217 2.27 -11.95 4.47
CA ARG A 217 3.22 -13.01 4.84
C ARG A 217 2.51 -14.32 5.17
N GLN A 218 1.41 -14.25 5.90
CA GLN A 218 0.64 -15.41 6.33
C GLN A 218 -0.05 -16.15 5.16
N VAL A 219 -0.26 -15.50 4.03
CA VAL A 219 -0.73 -16.16 2.80
C VAL A 219 0.14 -17.37 2.42
N PHE A 220 1.44 -17.34 2.75
CA PHE A 220 2.42 -18.33 2.29
C PHE A 220 2.95 -19.23 3.43
N ILE A 221 2.94 -18.73 4.66
CA ILE A 221 3.64 -19.39 5.77
C ILE A 221 2.68 -20.08 6.72
N ASP A 222 1.47 -19.54 6.91
CA ASP A 222 0.51 -20.05 7.88
C ASP A 222 -0.91 -19.95 7.32
N GLU A 223 -1.53 -21.11 7.09
CA GLU A 223 -2.79 -21.19 6.35
C GLU A 223 -4.00 -20.65 7.12
N ASN A 224 -3.92 -20.46 8.45
CA ASN A 224 -5.10 -20.29 9.30
C ASN A 224 -5.17 -18.96 10.07
N MET A 225 -4.17 -18.07 10.01
CA MET A 225 -4.03 -16.97 10.96
C MET A 225 -5.04 -15.83 10.85
N ILE A 226 -5.61 -15.54 9.67
CA ILE A 226 -6.57 -14.43 9.51
C ILE A 226 -7.95 -14.78 10.08
N ILE A 227 -8.27 -16.06 10.18
CA ILE A 227 -9.60 -16.55 10.58
C ILE A 227 -9.62 -17.02 12.05
N THR A 228 -8.47 -17.07 12.73
CA THR A 228 -8.42 -17.51 14.14
C THR A 228 -8.97 -16.45 15.11
N ALA A 229 -9.60 -16.92 16.19
CA ALA A 229 -10.21 -16.05 17.21
C ALA A 229 -9.22 -15.05 17.85
N GLU A 230 -7.94 -15.42 17.96
CA GLU A 230 -6.88 -14.55 18.49
C GLU A 230 -6.60 -13.34 17.57
N HIS A 231 -6.77 -13.48 16.25
CA HIS A 231 -6.56 -12.42 15.26
C HIS A 231 -7.83 -11.65 14.94
N GLY A 232 -9.00 -12.09 15.40
CA GLY A 232 -10.29 -11.45 15.20
C GLY A 232 -10.31 -10.00 15.71
N LEU A 233 -9.65 -9.73 16.84
CA LEU A 233 -9.55 -8.37 17.40
C LEU A 233 -8.81 -7.42 16.45
N TYR A 234 -7.66 -7.83 15.90
CA TYR A 234 -6.88 -7.00 14.99
C TYR A 234 -7.58 -6.76 13.66
N THR A 235 -8.36 -7.74 13.19
CA THR A 235 -9.23 -7.58 12.03
C THR A 235 -10.31 -6.53 12.28
N VAL A 236 -10.98 -6.58 13.44
CA VAL A 236 -12.00 -5.57 13.83
C VAL A 236 -11.36 -4.19 13.94
N VAL A 237 -10.19 -4.07 14.57
CA VAL A 237 -9.46 -2.80 14.70
C VAL A 237 -9.07 -2.26 13.33
N PHE A 238 -8.52 -3.09 12.44
CA PHE A 238 -8.14 -2.70 11.08
C PHE A 238 -9.34 -2.14 10.29
N TRP A 239 -10.47 -2.86 10.27
CA TRP A 239 -11.66 -2.41 9.56
C TRP A 239 -12.29 -1.19 10.23
N GLY A 240 -12.29 -1.13 11.57
CA GLY A 240 -12.74 0.05 12.31
C GLY A 240 -11.97 1.31 11.92
N ILE A 241 -10.63 1.26 11.93
CA ILE A 241 -9.77 2.36 11.51
C ILE A 241 -10.02 2.71 10.02
N THR A 242 -10.12 1.72 9.16
CA THR A 242 -10.35 1.92 7.71
C THR A 242 -11.68 2.63 7.46
N ILE A 243 -12.76 2.23 8.13
CA ILE A 243 -14.08 2.86 8.01
C ILE A 243 -14.05 4.29 8.53
N ILE A 244 -13.43 4.53 9.69
CA ILE A 244 -13.30 5.89 10.26
C ILE A 244 -12.53 6.79 9.30
N LEU A 245 -11.40 6.32 8.78
CA LEU A 245 -10.59 7.05 7.79
C LEU A 245 -11.37 7.32 6.50
N PHE A 246 -12.17 6.37 6.04
CA PHE A 246 -12.99 6.56 4.85
C PHE A 246 -14.07 7.62 5.05
N ILE A 247 -14.77 7.60 6.19
CA ILE A 247 -15.81 8.59 6.51
C ILE A 247 -15.18 9.98 6.65
N TRP A 248 -14.12 10.08 7.45
CA TRP A 248 -13.44 11.35 7.71
C TRP A 248 -12.73 11.89 6.46
N GLY A 249 -12.03 11.03 5.73
CA GLY A 249 -11.37 11.40 4.47
C GLY A 249 -12.36 11.92 3.43
N ASN A 250 -13.53 11.26 3.28
CA ASN A 250 -14.58 11.77 2.40
C ASN A 250 -15.15 13.11 2.86
N TYR A 251 -15.31 13.31 4.16
CA TYR A 251 -15.78 14.59 4.70
C TYR A 251 -14.78 15.71 4.39
N VAL A 252 -13.49 15.50 4.71
CA VAL A 252 -12.43 16.48 4.45
C VAL A 252 -12.29 16.76 2.96
N PHE A 253 -12.30 15.73 2.12
CA PHE A 253 -12.22 15.87 0.67
C PHE A 253 -13.38 16.71 0.09
N LYS A 254 -14.61 16.41 0.48
CA LYS A 254 -15.80 17.14 0.01
C LYS A 254 -15.79 18.60 0.46
N LYS A 255 -15.39 18.85 1.70
CA LYS A 255 -15.32 20.21 2.25
C LYS A 255 -14.36 21.09 1.46
N ASN A 256 -13.18 20.55 1.14
CA ASN A 256 -12.09 21.29 0.53
C ASN A 256 -12.08 21.25 -1.01
N LYS A 257 -12.90 20.40 -1.62
CA LYS A 257 -12.94 20.19 -3.07
C LYS A 257 -13.19 21.49 -3.87
N LYS A 258 -13.95 22.44 -3.31
CA LYS A 258 -14.25 23.71 -3.95
C LYS A 258 -13.01 24.62 -4.05
N ASP A 259 -12.13 24.50 -3.06
CA ASP A 259 -10.96 25.36 -2.92
C ASP A 259 -9.76 24.84 -3.70
N PHE A 260 -9.81 23.58 -4.20
CA PHE A 260 -8.69 22.97 -4.93
C PHE A 260 -8.29 23.74 -6.18
N ALA A 261 -9.26 24.27 -6.92
CA ALA A 261 -8.97 25.03 -8.14
C ALA A 261 -8.33 26.41 -7.87
N ASP A 262 -8.60 26.98 -6.70
CA ASP A 262 -8.10 28.29 -6.29
C ASP A 262 -6.68 28.21 -5.70
N VAL A 263 -6.33 27.06 -5.08
CA VAL A 263 -5.02 26.85 -4.45
C VAL A 263 -3.98 26.31 -5.45
N LEU A 264 -4.39 25.62 -6.50
CA LEU A 264 -3.53 25.03 -7.53
C LEU A 264 -3.26 25.99 -8.69
#